data_d162d16c95abe24b6bd6cfc20e12ed79
#
_entry.id   d162d16c95abe24b6bd6cfc20e12ed79
#
_cell.length_a   1.000
_cell.length_b   1.000
_cell.length_c   1.000
_cell.angle_alpha   90.00
_cell.angle_beta   90.00
_cell.angle_gamma   90.00
#
_symmetry.space_group_name_H-M   'P 1'
#
loop_
_entity.id
_entity.type
_entity.pdbx_description
1 polymer ?
#
loop_
_entity_poly.entity_id
_entity_poly.type
_entity_poly.pdbx_seq_one_letter_code
_entity_poly.pdbx_strand_id
1 'polypeptide(L)'
;MTVPEMEMLAKVEVLADLEQEVHDLMVVHETKRVLWFPSELLAPPPDTDPDRHIAELRERTRGISTPLRVALALNLLTEEGLPHFHRLLAVYLGSGSFWSKWTNLWTAEEDRHGAVLHDYTRDSQLLDNPELERMQFEYLRAGFEPA
;
A
#
# COMPACT_ATOMS: atom_id res chain seq x y z
N MET A 1 1.45 39.09 6.20
CA MET A 1 1.54 37.66 5.83
C MET A 1 2.49 37.02 6.81
N THR A 2 2.05 36.03 7.51
CA THR A 2 2.86 35.26 8.49
C THR A 2 3.76 34.27 7.77
N VAL A 3 4.80 33.76 8.43
CA VAL A 3 5.69 32.73 7.85
C VAL A 3 4.91 31.49 7.39
N PRO A 4 3.93 30.94 8.17
CA PRO A 4 3.13 29.82 7.70
C PRO A 4 2.28 30.12 6.45
N GLU A 5 1.76 31.33 6.30
CA GLU A 5 1.03 31.73 5.09
C GLU A 5 1.94 31.80 3.86
N MET A 6 3.17 32.24 4.02
CA MET A 6 4.18 32.27 2.95
C MET A 6 4.58 30.86 2.53
N GLU A 7 4.80 29.98 3.48
CA GLU A 7 5.11 28.56 3.21
C GLU A 7 3.97 27.84 2.49
N MET A 8 2.72 28.11 2.89
CA MET A 8 1.54 27.56 2.23
C MET A 8 1.44 28.03 0.78
N LEU A 9 1.63 29.34 0.51
CA LEU A 9 1.61 29.88 -0.84
C LEU A 9 2.72 29.28 -1.71
N ALA A 10 3.94 29.17 -1.20
CA ALA A 10 5.04 28.54 -1.92
C ALA A 10 4.75 27.08 -2.31
N LYS A 11 4.12 26.30 -1.42
CA LYS A 11 3.70 24.92 -1.73
C LYS A 11 2.67 24.90 -2.84
N VAL A 12 1.67 25.77 -2.79
CA VAL A 12 0.61 25.85 -3.83
C VAL A 12 1.21 26.21 -5.18
N GLU A 13 2.16 27.14 -5.24
CA GLU A 13 2.85 27.51 -6.47
C GLU A 13 3.62 26.34 -7.06
N VAL A 14 4.42 25.63 -6.24
CA VAL A 14 5.17 24.46 -6.69
C VAL A 14 4.24 23.35 -7.21
N LEU A 15 3.13 23.08 -6.52
CA LEU A 15 2.16 22.08 -6.97
C LEU A 15 1.53 22.46 -8.31
N ALA A 16 1.21 23.76 -8.50
CA ALA A 16 0.65 24.27 -9.74
C ALA A 16 1.67 24.20 -10.90
N ASP A 17 2.92 24.56 -10.65
CA ASP A 17 3.98 24.53 -11.64
C ASP A 17 4.29 23.09 -12.14
N LEU A 18 4.17 22.10 -11.26
CA LEU A 18 4.45 20.70 -11.57
C LEU A 18 3.22 19.92 -12.09
N GLU A 19 2.04 20.52 -12.11
CA GLU A 19 0.80 19.80 -12.40
C GLU A 19 0.79 19.14 -13.77
N GLN A 20 1.30 19.82 -14.79
CA GLN A 20 1.38 19.27 -16.14
C GLN A 20 2.36 18.10 -16.23
N GLU A 21 3.50 18.21 -15.56
CA GLU A 21 4.49 17.12 -15.50
C GLU A 21 3.93 15.87 -14.81
N VAL A 22 3.17 16.04 -13.72
CA VAL A 22 2.47 14.94 -13.04
C VAL A 22 1.49 14.26 -13.98
N HIS A 23 0.70 15.01 -14.75
CA HIS A 23 -0.19 14.46 -15.76
C HIS A 23 0.58 13.61 -16.78
N ASP A 24 1.66 14.14 -17.34
CA ASP A 24 2.43 13.46 -18.37
C ASP A 24 3.10 12.19 -17.84
N LEU A 25 3.62 12.23 -16.61
CA LEU A 25 4.16 11.06 -15.92
C LEU A 25 3.09 10.00 -15.65
N MET A 26 1.88 10.40 -15.27
CA MET A 26 0.75 9.47 -15.10
C MET A 26 0.40 8.76 -16.41
N VAL A 27 0.33 9.49 -17.53
CA VAL A 27 0.09 8.90 -18.85
C VAL A 27 1.17 7.88 -19.22
N VAL A 28 2.44 8.21 -18.96
CA VAL A 28 3.56 7.28 -19.20
C VAL A 28 3.43 6.04 -18.32
N HIS A 29 3.11 6.21 -17.03
CA HIS A 29 2.93 5.13 -16.08
C HIS A 29 1.79 4.19 -16.51
N GLU A 30 0.60 4.74 -16.77
CA GLU A 30 -0.57 3.95 -17.20
C GLU A 30 -0.37 3.19 -18.49
N THR A 31 0.47 3.74 -19.40
CA THR A 31 0.80 3.09 -20.68
C THR A 31 1.78 1.94 -20.52
N LYS A 32 2.69 2.02 -19.53
CA LYS A 32 3.80 1.06 -19.36
C LYS A 32 3.55 0.04 -18.24
N ARG A 33 2.68 0.35 -17.27
CA ARG A 33 2.43 -0.55 -16.15
C ARG A 33 1.85 -1.88 -16.64
N VAL A 34 2.24 -2.94 -15.96
CA VAL A 34 1.58 -4.25 -16.05
C VAL A 34 0.61 -4.34 -14.87
N LEU A 35 -0.68 -4.30 -15.16
CA LEU A 35 -1.70 -4.44 -14.13
C LEU A 35 -1.75 -5.89 -13.67
N TRP A 36 -1.74 -6.11 -12.36
CA TRP A 36 -1.82 -7.41 -11.72
C TRP A 36 -2.79 -7.36 -10.53
N PHE A 37 -3.31 -8.50 -10.12
CA PHE A 37 -4.22 -8.60 -8.98
C PHE A 37 -3.74 -9.70 -8.01
N PRO A 38 -3.98 -9.54 -6.69
CA PRO A 38 -3.60 -10.52 -5.67
C PRO A 38 -4.09 -11.93 -5.99
N SER A 39 -5.32 -12.06 -6.46
CA SER A 39 -5.93 -13.35 -6.84
C SER A 39 -5.19 -14.06 -7.99
N GLU A 40 -4.50 -13.33 -8.86
CA GLU A 40 -3.70 -13.92 -9.94
C GLU A 40 -2.36 -14.46 -9.44
N LEU A 41 -1.75 -13.76 -8.48
CA LEU A 41 -0.44 -14.14 -7.93
C LEU A 41 -0.53 -15.32 -6.95
N LEU A 42 -1.63 -15.42 -6.23
CA LEU A 42 -1.85 -16.44 -5.20
C LEU A 42 -2.72 -17.61 -5.70
N ALA A 43 -3.18 -17.55 -6.93
CA ALA A 43 -3.98 -18.63 -7.52
C ALA A 43 -3.20 -19.96 -7.51
N PRO A 44 -3.86 -21.07 -7.15
CA PRO A 44 -3.28 -22.38 -7.36
C PRO A 44 -3.04 -22.62 -8.86
N PRO A 45 -2.01 -23.40 -9.23
CA PRO A 45 -1.84 -23.84 -10.61
C PRO A 45 -3.12 -24.55 -11.11
N PRO A 46 -3.39 -24.50 -12.44
CA PRO A 46 -4.50 -25.23 -13.02
C PRO A 46 -4.49 -26.71 -12.58
N ASP A 47 -5.66 -27.27 -12.34
CA ASP A 47 -5.87 -28.67 -11.93
C ASP A 47 -5.25 -29.04 -10.55
N THR A 48 -4.86 -28.05 -9.75
CA THR A 48 -4.36 -28.26 -8.39
C THR A 48 -5.51 -28.15 -7.39
N ASP A 49 -5.62 -29.11 -6.48
CA ASP A 49 -6.50 -29.02 -5.34
C ASP A 49 -6.13 -27.81 -4.45
N PRO A 50 -7.04 -26.87 -4.17
CA PRO A 50 -6.76 -25.70 -3.35
C PRO A 50 -6.21 -26.04 -1.96
N ASP A 51 -6.73 -27.05 -1.29
CA ASP A 51 -6.28 -27.45 0.04
C ASP A 51 -4.84 -27.99 0.00
N ARG A 52 -4.51 -28.73 -1.04
CA ARG A 52 -3.14 -29.18 -1.27
C ARG A 52 -2.21 -28.01 -1.54
N HIS A 53 -2.61 -27.05 -2.35
CA HIS A 53 -1.83 -25.84 -2.62
C HIS A 53 -1.50 -25.08 -1.34
N ILE A 54 -2.49 -24.86 -0.47
CA ILE A 54 -2.31 -24.21 0.83
C ILE A 54 -1.37 -25.03 1.74
N ALA A 55 -1.51 -26.35 1.78
CA ALA A 55 -0.62 -27.20 2.57
C ALA A 55 0.84 -27.12 2.08
N GLU A 56 1.07 -27.12 0.78
CA GLU A 56 2.39 -26.94 0.17
C GLU A 56 2.97 -25.53 0.43
N LEU A 57 2.14 -24.48 0.42
CA LEU A 57 2.53 -23.12 0.79
C LEU A 57 3.02 -23.07 2.23
N ARG A 58 2.27 -23.62 3.17
CA ARG A 58 2.63 -23.71 4.60
C ARG A 58 3.93 -24.46 4.83
N GLU A 59 4.15 -25.56 4.11
CA GLU A 59 5.40 -26.33 4.20
C GLU A 59 6.59 -25.50 3.74
N ARG A 60 6.49 -24.82 2.60
CA ARG A 60 7.56 -23.97 2.06
C ARG A 60 7.91 -22.80 3.00
N THR A 61 6.93 -22.26 3.72
CA THR A 61 7.13 -21.10 4.60
C THR A 61 7.67 -21.46 5.98
N ARG A 62 7.68 -22.73 6.39
CA ARG A 62 8.21 -23.18 7.69
C ARG A 62 9.67 -22.77 7.93
N GLY A 63 10.49 -22.77 6.88
CA GLY A 63 11.91 -22.43 6.94
C GLY A 63 12.22 -20.92 6.95
N ILE A 64 11.22 -20.07 6.85
CA ILE A 64 11.43 -18.62 6.83
C ILE A 64 11.94 -18.14 8.20
N SER A 65 13.09 -17.45 8.17
CA SER A 65 13.78 -16.97 9.37
C SER A 65 12.98 -15.89 10.11
N THR A 66 13.19 -15.78 11.41
CA THR A 66 12.53 -14.75 12.24
C THR A 66 12.75 -13.33 11.73
N PRO A 67 13.94 -12.88 11.32
CA PRO A 67 14.12 -11.55 10.75
C PRO A 67 13.25 -11.29 9.51
N LEU A 68 13.10 -12.29 8.64
CA LEU A 68 12.27 -12.14 7.44
C LEU A 68 10.77 -12.12 7.80
N ARG A 69 10.34 -12.89 8.80
CA ARG A 69 8.97 -12.82 9.33
C ARG A 69 8.65 -11.42 9.88
N VAL A 70 9.58 -10.84 10.65
CA VAL A 70 9.44 -9.47 11.18
C VAL A 70 9.37 -8.46 10.04
N ALA A 71 10.22 -8.58 9.02
CA ALA A 71 10.20 -7.69 7.87
C ALA A 71 8.86 -7.76 7.11
N LEU A 72 8.31 -8.96 6.91
CA LEU A 72 7.00 -9.15 6.28
C LEU A 72 5.86 -8.57 7.13
N ALA A 73 5.89 -8.77 8.45
CA ALA A 73 4.89 -8.17 9.35
C ALA A 73 4.93 -6.64 9.32
N LEU A 74 6.12 -6.04 9.37
CA LEU A 74 6.29 -4.59 9.28
C LEU A 74 5.83 -4.05 7.92
N ASN A 75 6.15 -4.74 6.84
CA ASN A 75 5.71 -4.35 5.49
C ASN A 75 4.19 -4.38 5.40
N LEU A 76 3.55 -5.48 5.82
CA LEU A 76 2.09 -5.57 5.84
C LEU A 76 1.45 -4.46 6.66
N LEU A 77 1.94 -4.19 7.89
CA LEU A 77 1.41 -3.10 8.72
C LEU A 77 1.58 -1.72 8.06
N THR A 78 2.66 -1.51 7.32
CA THR A 78 2.89 -0.27 6.55
C THR A 78 1.87 -0.13 5.43
N GLU A 79 1.66 -1.18 4.63
CA GLU A 79 0.67 -1.19 3.55
C GLU A 79 -0.76 -0.96 4.08
N GLU A 80 -1.08 -1.57 5.19
CA GLU A 80 -2.39 -1.40 5.84
C GLU A 80 -2.59 -0.02 6.49
N GLY A 81 -1.51 0.77 6.64
CA GLY A 81 -1.54 2.19 6.98
C GLY A 81 -2.02 3.11 5.85
N LEU A 82 -2.27 2.59 4.67
CA LEU A 82 -2.67 3.32 3.47
C LEU A 82 -3.78 4.36 3.68
N PRO A 83 -4.86 4.12 4.46
CA PRO A 83 -5.88 5.13 4.72
C PRO A 83 -5.34 6.42 5.35
N HIS A 84 -4.32 6.31 6.21
CA HIS A 84 -3.68 7.47 6.83
C HIS A 84 -2.81 8.22 5.83
N PHE A 85 -2.03 7.51 5.01
CA PHE A 85 -1.21 8.12 3.97
C PHE A 85 -2.07 8.79 2.90
N HIS A 86 -3.14 8.12 2.44
CA HIS A 86 -4.08 8.72 1.50
C HIS A 86 -4.69 10.01 2.04
N ARG A 87 -5.18 10.00 3.27
CA ARG A 87 -5.76 11.18 3.91
C ARG A 87 -4.74 12.32 4.00
N LEU A 88 -3.51 12.02 4.38
CA LEU A 88 -2.44 13.01 4.46
C LEU A 88 -2.18 13.65 3.09
N LEU A 89 -1.96 12.83 2.06
CA LEU A 89 -1.73 13.32 0.70
C LEU A 89 -2.91 14.12 0.18
N ALA A 90 -4.15 13.67 0.39
CA ALA A 90 -5.35 14.40 -0.04
C ALA A 90 -5.47 15.80 0.61
N VAL A 91 -5.06 15.94 1.87
CA VAL A 91 -5.02 17.24 2.55
C VAL A 91 -3.98 18.18 1.95
N TYR A 92 -2.77 17.67 1.64
CA TYR A 92 -1.67 18.48 1.15
C TYR A 92 -1.74 18.78 -0.35
N LEU A 93 -2.25 17.85 -1.14
CA LEU A 93 -2.29 17.96 -2.61
C LEU A 93 -3.61 18.55 -3.13
N GLY A 94 -4.62 18.67 -2.26
CA GLY A 94 -5.91 19.25 -2.59
C GLY A 94 -6.79 18.34 -3.45
N SER A 95 -7.85 18.93 -4.03
CA SER A 95 -8.82 18.21 -4.86
C SER A 95 -8.96 18.86 -6.24
N GLY A 96 -9.40 18.08 -7.24
CA GLY A 96 -9.70 18.58 -8.59
C GLY A 96 -8.49 18.80 -9.50
N SER A 97 -7.29 18.49 -9.06
CA SER A 97 -6.02 18.59 -9.80
C SER A 97 -5.53 17.24 -10.33
N PHE A 98 -4.46 17.24 -11.12
CA PHE A 98 -3.78 16.01 -11.51
C PHE A 98 -3.10 15.34 -10.31
N TRP A 99 -2.70 16.09 -9.30
CA TRP A 99 -2.20 15.55 -8.04
C TRP A 99 -3.24 14.69 -7.31
N SER A 100 -4.50 15.12 -7.28
CA SER A 100 -5.57 14.30 -6.67
C SER A 100 -5.86 13.04 -7.48
N LYS A 101 -5.77 13.10 -8.80
CA LYS A 101 -5.87 11.91 -9.67
C LYS A 101 -4.72 10.93 -9.42
N TRP A 102 -3.49 11.46 -9.30
CA TRP A 102 -2.32 10.66 -8.94
C TRP A 102 -2.49 9.99 -7.58
N THR A 103 -2.95 10.73 -6.55
CA THR A 103 -3.20 10.16 -5.22
C THR A 103 -4.18 8.99 -5.28
N ASN A 104 -5.27 9.12 -6.04
CA ASN A 104 -6.24 8.05 -6.20
C ASN A 104 -5.65 6.83 -6.94
N LEU A 105 -4.89 7.07 -8.00
CA LEU A 105 -4.20 6.01 -8.75
C LEU A 105 -3.19 5.28 -7.88
N TRP A 106 -2.32 6.03 -7.19
CA TRP A 106 -1.34 5.49 -6.26
C TRP A 106 -2.01 4.66 -5.17
N THR A 107 -3.06 5.18 -4.52
CA THR A 107 -3.81 4.44 -3.50
C THR A 107 -4.38 3.12 -4.02
N ALA A 108 -4.94 3.11 -5.23
CA ALA A 108 -5.47 1.89 -5.84
C ALA A 108 -4.37 0.88 -6.20
N GLU A 109 -3.14 1.33 -6.40
CA GLU A 109 -2.00 0.45 -6.66
C GLU A 109 -1.39 -0.09 -5.37
N GLU A 110 -1.27 0.72 -4.32
CA GLU A 110 -0.77 0.31 -3.01
C GLU A 110 -1.74 -0.64 -2.29
N ASP A 111 -3.05 -0.44 -2.43
CA ASP A 111 -4.06 -1.35 -1.85
C ASP A 111 -3.84 -2.82 -2.25
N ARG A 112 -3.35 -3.05 -3.47
CA ARG A 112 -3.04 -4.41 -3.94
C ARG A 112 -1.82 -5.02 -3.25
N HIS A 113 -0.84 -4.20 -2.84
CA HIS A 113 0.32 -4.65 -2.09
C HIS A 113 -0.10 -5.14 -0.70
N GLY A 114 -0.93 -4.36 0.01
CA GLY A 114 -1.51 -4.79 1.28
C GLY A 114 -2.34 -6.08 1.15
N ALA A 115 -3.22 -6.13 0.14
CA ALA A 115 -4.08 -7.28 -0.09
C ALA A 115 -3.28 -8.58 -0.37
N VAL A 116 -2.24 -8.54 -1.22
CA VAL A 116 -1.44 -9.74 -1.51
C VAL A 116 -0.64 -10.20 -0.31
N LEU A 117 -0.07 -9.29 0.49
CA LEU A 117 0.66 -9.62 1.70
C LEU A 117 -0.28 -10.20 2.77
N HIS A 118 -1.46 -9.61 2.93
CA HIS A 118 -2.48 -10.11 3.85
C HIS A 118 -2.91 -11.53 3.51
N ASP A 119 -3.28 -11.78 2.25
CA ASP A 119 -3.71 -13.10 1.81
C ASP A 119 -2.57 -14.13 1.92
N TYR A 120 -1.35 -13.76 1.52
CA TYR A 120 -0.18 -14.62 1.65
C TYR A 120 0.10 -15.02 3.11
N THR A 121 0.09 -14.06 4.04
CA THR A 121 0.37 -14.33 5.46
C THR A 121 -0.73 -15.14 6.12
N ARG A 122 -1.99 -14.90 5.77
CA ARG A 122 -3.14 -15.68 6.21
C ARG A 122 -3.04 -17.14 5.74
N ASP A 123 -2.85 -17.37 4.45
CA ASP A 123 -2.89 -18.70 3.85
C ASP A 123 -1.64 -19.53 4.24
N SER A 124 -0.48 -18.90 4.30
CA SER A 124 0.76 -19.55 4.73
C SER A 124 0.84 -19.83 6.23
N GLN A 125 0.04 -19.14 7.04
CA GLN A 125 0.15 -19.15 8.51
C GLN A 125 1.58 -18.79 8.98
N LEU A 126 2.25 -17.91 8.24
CA LEU A 126 3.61 -17.50 8.51
C LEU A 126 3.73 -16.66 9.78
N LEU A 127 2.67 -15.89 10.09
CA LEU A 127 2.54 -15.01 11.24
C LEU A 127 1.38 -15.48 12.13
N ASP A 128 1.36 -15.01 13.36
CA ASP A 128 0.19 -15.11 14.24
C ASP A 128 -0.87 -14.10 13.78
N ASN A 129 -1.82 -14.55 12.96
CA ASN A 129 -2.82 -13.67 12.37
C ASN A 129 -3.67 -12.92 13.42
N PRO A 130 -4.18 -13.56 14.50
CA PRO A 130 -4.88 -12.83 15.56
C PRO A 130 -4.06 -11.73 16.23
N GLU A 131 -2.76 -11.94 16.40
CA GLU A 131 -1.86 -10.91 16.94
C GLU A 131 -1.62 -9.80 15.94
N LEU A 132 -1.43 -10.15 14.65
CA LEU A 132 -1.26 -9.19 13.58
C LEU A 132 -2.48 -8.27 13.43
N GLU A 133 -3.71 -8.81 13.48
CA GLU A 133 -4.95 -8.04 13.45
C GLU A 133 -5.07 -7.06 14.64
N ARG A 134 -4.63 -7.48 15.84
CA ARG A 134 -4.56 -6.57 17.00
C ARG A 134 -3.56 -5.45 16.81
N MET A 135 -2.37 -5.77 16.30
CA MET A 135 -1.33 -4.77 16.00
C MET A 135 -1.81 -3.77 14.93
N GLN A 136 -2.45 -4.24 13.89
CA GLN A 136 -3.06 -3.44 12.83
C GLN A 136 -4.13 -2.49 13.39
N PHE A 137 -5.04 -3.01 14.20
CA PHE A 137 -6.06 -2.18 14.85
C PHE A 137 -5.43 -1.06 15.68
N GLU A 138 -4.43 -1.37 16.52
CA GLU A 138 -3.75 -0.37 17.33
C GLU A 138 -2.98 0.66 16.50
N TYR A 139 -2.32 0.22 15.43
CA TYR A 139 -1.63 1.10 14.49
C TYR A 139 -2.59 2.08 13.81
N LEU A 140 -3.71 1.58 13.28
CA LEU A 140 -4.73 2.42 12.65
C LEU A 140 -5.41 3.35 13.66
N ARG A 141 -5.67 2.86 14.87
CA ARG A 141 -6.27 3.66 15.96
C ARG A 141 -5.36 4.79 16.41
N ALA A 142 -4.06 4.55 16.49
CA ALA A 142 -3.08 5.56 16.86
C ALA A 142 -3.00 6.70 15.83
N GLY A 143 -3.20 6.37 14.56
CA GLY A 143 -3.09 7.32 13.48
C GLY A 143 -1.63 7.63 13.12
N PHE A 144 -1.48 8.48 12.12
CA PHE A 144 -0.18 8.96 11.65
C PHE A 144 -0.17 10.48 11.73
N GLU A 145 0.70 11.03 12.58
CA GLU A 145 0.97 12.47 12.65
C GLU A 145 2.37 12.70 12.04
N PRO A 146 2.46 13.36 10.88
CA PRO A 146 3.75 13.74 10.33
C PRO A 146 4.42 14.78 11.24
N ALA A 147 5.70 14.62 11.48
CA ALA A 147 6.51 15.55 12.26
C ALA A 147 6.64 16.91 11.57
#